data_62efecb6fd09b23dd6e4c49df6b9638f
#
_entry.id   62efecb6fd09b23dd6e4c49df6b9638f
#
_cell.length_a   1.000
_cell.length_b   1.000
_cell.length_c   1.000
_cell.angle_alpha   90.00
_cell.angle_beta   90.00
_cell.angle_gamma   90.00
#
_symmetry.space_group_name_H-M   'P 1'
#
loop_
_entity.id
_entity.type
_entity.pdbx_description
1 polymer ?
#
loop_
_entity_poly.entity_id
_entity_poly.type
_entity_poly.pdbx_seq_one_letter_code
_entity_poly.pdbx_strand_id
1 'polypeptide(L)'
;MNLDDKALFLDAMEDVQPLKRHTDVHWQPTRNLKTPQRIDTLQLDNFLTTGFLDILPLNEPLEFRREGLQQGVIDKLRSGKYLSRPASICYASRSKRAEKCCFRFILEAQKEGLRNVLIIHGKGREAKSHANIVRSYVARWLTEFEDVQAYCSALPHHGGGGACYVALRKTVQAKQDNWERHAKRSR
;
A
#
# COMPACT_ATOMS: atom_id res chain seq x y z
N MET A 1 -11.78 18.44 -50.46
CA MET A 1 -12.95 19.22 -50.02
C MET A 1 -13.34 20.09 -51.18
N ASN A 2 -14.48 19.78 -51.83
CA ASN A 2 -14.96 20.52 -52.98
C ASN A 2 -15.50 21.88 -52.53
N LEU A 3 -15.46 22.88 -53.46
CA LEU A 3 -15.96 24.23 -53.17
C LEU A 3 -17.43 24.23 -52.75
N ASP A 4 -18.20 23.30 -53.29
CA ASP A 4 -19.62 23.12 -53.02
C ASP A 4 -19.90 22.62 -51.58
N ASP A 5 -19.04 21.75 -51.02
CA ASP A 5 -19.17 21.26 -49.65
C ASP A 5 -18.93 22.37 -48.62
N LYS A 6 -18.07 23.31 -48.98
CA LYS A 6 -17.76 24.46 -48.12
C LYS A 6 -18.89 25.48 -48.11
N ALA A 7 -19.55 25.66 -49.24
CA ALA A 7 -20.69 26.55 -49.37
C ALA A 7 -21.90 26.00 -48.59
N LEU A 8 -22.21 24.70 -48.74
CA LEU A 8 -23.24 24.02 -47.97
C LEU A 8 -23.00 24.05 -46.47
N PHE A 9 -21.74 23.92 -46.04
CA PHE A 9 -21.38 24.01 -44.63
C PHE A 9 -21.58 25.42 -44.05
N LEU A 10 -21.22 26.46 -44.81
CA LEU A 10 -21.44 27.85 -44.42
C LEU A 10 -22.91 28.21 -44.33
N ASP A 11 -23.71 27.71 -45.24
CA ASP A 11 -25.18 27.90 -45.27
C ASP A 11 -25.83 27.21 -44.03
N ALA A 12 -25.41 26.00 -43.73
CA ALA A 12 -25.87 25.25 -42.54
C ALA A 12 -25.42 25.88 -41.19
N MET A 13 -24.43 26.77 -41.22
CA MET A 13 -23.87 27.44 -40.02
C MET A 13 -24.34 28.89 -39.87
N GLU A 14 -25.29 29.35 -40.68
CA GLU A 14 -25.75 30.74 -40.69
C GLU A 14 -26.41 31.16 -39.36
N ASP A 15 -27.02 30.22 -38.66
CA ASP A 15 -27.64 30.43 -37.34
C ASP A 15 -26.66 30.30 -36.16
N VAL A 16 -25.41 29.94 -36.40
CA VAL A 16 -24.44 29.68 -35.33
C VAL A 16 -23.66 30.96 -35.02
N GLN A 17 -23.93 31.55 -33.87
CA GLN A 17 -23.10 32.63 -33.36
C GLN A 17 -21.81 32.06 -32.77
N PRO A 18 -20.62 32.51 -33.25
CA PRO A 18 -19.37 32.07 -32.69
C PRO A 18 -19.26 32.49 -31.23
N LEU A 19 -18.99 31.52 -30.36
CA LEU A 19 -18.74 31.79 -28.94
C LEU A 19 -17.61 32.82 -28.82
N LYS A 20 -17.91 33.97 -28.20
CA LYS A 20 -16.89 34.95 -27.85
C LYS A 20 -15.85 34.24 -26.99
N ARG A 21 -14.63 34.10 -27.52
CA ARG A 21 -13.50 33.58 -26.73
C ARG A 21 -13.27 34.58 -25.60
N HIS A 22 -13.70 34.26 -24.39
CA HIS A 22 -13.23 34.95 -23.21
C HIS A 22 -11.77 34.54 -23.00
N THR A 23 -10.85 35.38 -23.44
CA THR A 23 -9.42 35.18 -23.30
C THR A 23 -8.91 35.45 -21.89
N ASP A 24 -9.78 35.75 -20.96
CA ASP A 24 -9.40 36.08 -19.59
C ASP A 24 -9.67 34.93 -18.62
N VAL A 25 -9.08 33.74 -18.93
CA VAL A 25 -8.77 32.81 -17.86
C VAL A 25 -7.51 33.32 -17.17
N HIS A 26 -7.69 34.20 -16.20
CA HIS A 26 -6.63 34.48 -15.23
C HIS A 26 -6.29 33.18 -14.52
N TRP A 27 -5.31 32.46 -15.06
CA TRP A 27 -4.59 31.45 -14.30
C TRP A 27 -3.90 32.18 -13.15
N GLN A 28 -4.59 32.35 -12.03
CA GLN A 28 -3.89 32.62 -10.80
C GLN A 28 -3.05 31.35 -10.53
N PRO A 29 -1.71 31.47 -10.54
CA PRO A 29 -0.89 30.36 -10.07
C PRO A 29 -1.41 30.06 -8.67
N THR A 30 -2.01 28.89 -8.50
CA THR A 30 -2.34 28.39 -7.17
C THR A 30 -1.08 28.63 -6.35
N ARG A 31 -1.14 29.60 -5.43
CA ARG A 31 -0.10 29.74 -4.41
C ARG A 31 0.10 28.32 -3.90
N ASN A 32 1.28 27.78 -4.18
CA ASN A 32 1.74 26.59 -3.50
C ASN A 32 1.71 26.97 -2.02
N LEU A 33 0.55 26.78 -1.40
CA LEU A 33 0.45 26.67 0.04
C LEU A 33 1.43 25.56 0.35
N LYS A 34 2.65 25.94 0.73
CA LYS A 34 3.60 25.02 1.33
C LYS A 34 2.80 24.40 2.45
N THR A 35 2.27 23.23 2.18
CA THR A 35 1.66 22.39 3.20
C THR A 35 2.65 22.42 4.35
N PRO A 36 2.26 22.89 5.55
CA PRO A 36 3.19 22.90 6.65
C PRO A 36 3.77 21.51 6.71
N GLN A 37 5.09 21.40 6.47
CA GLN A 37 5.77 20.15 6.65
C GLN A 37 5.57 19.86 8.14
N ARG A 38 4.60 18.99 8.44
CA ARG A 38 4.59 18.32 9.73
C ARG A 38 5.97 17.72 9.82
N ILE A 39 6.78 18.27 10.70
CA ILE A 39 8.05 17.68 11.09
C ILE A 39 7.62 16.31 11.57
N ASP A 40 7.84 15.32 10.70
CA ASP A 40 7.48 13.94 11.01
C ASP A 40 8.40 13.51 12.14
N THR A 41 7.96 13.69 13.37
CA THR A 41 8.60 13.12 14.57
C THR A 41 8.85 11.63 14.38
N LEU A 42 8.04 10.99 13.54
CA LEU A 42 8.22 9.60 13.07
C LEU A 42 9.51 9.34 12.26
N GLN A 43 10.22 10.40 11.79
CA GLN A 43 11.49 10.19 11.09
C GLN A 43 12.65 9.86 12.02
N LEU A 44 12.58 10.29 13.28
CA LEU A 44 13.60 10.04 14.29
C LEU A 44 13.54 8.59 14.81
N ASP A 45 12.38 7.95 14.73
CA ASP A 45 12.15 6.61 15.28
C ASP A 45 12.11 5.52 14.21
N ASN A 46 12.32 5.89 12.94
CA ASN A 46 12.27 4.93 11.84
C ASN A 46 13.57 4.11 11.78
N PHE A 47 13.50 2.87 12.25
CA PHE A 47 14.61 1.93 12.29
C PHE A 47 14.78 1.11 11.01
N LEU A 48 13.92 1.27 10.02
CA LEU A 48 13.97 0.48 8.78
C LEU A 48 15.23 0.77 7.97
N THR A 49 15.91 -0.28 7.55
CA THR A 49 17.18 -0.17 6.84
C THR A 49 16.96 -0.05 5.32
N THR A 50 17.62 0.94 4.70
CA THR A 50 17.61 1.16 3.25
C THR A 50 18.95 0.89 2.57
N GLY A 51 19.88 0.25 3.28
CA GLY A 51 21.22 -0.08 2.79
C GLY A 51 21.24 -1.16 1.72
N PHE A 52 22.35 -1.92 1.66
CA PHE A 52 22.52 -3.05 0.73
C PHE A 52 21.31 -3.99 0.77
N LEU A 53 20.80 -4.36 -0.41
CA LEU A 53 19.60 -5.17 -0.58
C LEU A 53 19.89 -6.39 -1.45
N ASP A 54 19.64 -7.57 -0.89
CA ASP A 54 19.56 -8.80 -1.68
C ASP A 54 18.21 -8.84 -2.40
N ILE A 55 18.26 -8.76 -3.72
CA ILE A 55 17.05 -8.75 -4.55
C ILE A 55 16.51 -10.17 -4.63
N LEU A 56 15.29 -10.37 -4.15
CA LEU A 56 14.62 -11.66 -4.19
C LEU A 56 14.28 -12.07 -5.62
N PRO A 57 14.44 -13.36 -5.96
CA PRO A 57 13.99 -13.89 -7.24
C PRO A 57 12.49 -13.68 -7.45
N LEU A 58 12.08 -13.40 -8.70
CA LEU A 58 10.67 -13.08 -9.03
C LEU A 58 9.68 -14.19 -8.65
N ASN A 59 10.11 -15.43 -8.80
CA ASN A 59 9.27 -16.61 -8.60
C ASN A 59 9.27 -17.11 -7.16
N GLU A 60 10.12 -16.54 -6.30
CA GLU A 60 10.18 -16.91 -4.90
C GLU A 60 8.99 -16.31 -4.16
N PRO A 61 8.13 -17.12 -3.51
CA PRO A 61 7.05 -16.59 -2.71
C PRO A 61 7.60 -15.87 -1.48
N LEU A 62 7.02 -14.72 -1.13
CA LEU A 62 7.33 -14.10 0.15
C LEU A 62 6.80 -14.98 1.27
N GLU A 63 7.67 -15.35 2.18
CA GLU A 63 7.29 -16.12 3.36
C GLU A 63 8.27 -15.88 4.50
N PHE A 64 7.73 -15.62 5.68
CA PHE A 64 8.48 -15.51 6.92
C PHE A 64 7.61 -15.90 8.10
N ARG A 65 8.24 -16.53 9.08
CA ARG A 65 7.59 -16.94 10.33
C ARG A 65 8.57 -16.79 11.48
N ARG A 66 8.16 -16.10 12.53
CA ARG A 66 8.91 -16.09 13.78
C ARG A 66 8.83 -17.44 14.48
N GLU A 67 9.88 -17.78 15.19
CA GLU A 67 9.90 -18.95 16.05
C GLU A 67 8.76 -18.90 17.08
N GLY A 68 8.20 -20.07 17.41
CA GLY A 68 7.09 -20.20 18.36
C GLY A 68 5.71 -19.92 17.78
N LEU A 69 5.58 -19.51 16.52
CA LEU A 69 4.27 -19.35 15.89
C LEU A 69 3.72 -20.69 15.44
N GLN A 70 2.48 -20.99 15.85
CA GLN A 70 1.81 -22.25 15.49
C GLN A 70 1.56 -22.35 13.97
N GLN A 71 1.75 -23.53 13.40
CA GLN A 71 1.55 -23.79 11.97
C GLN A 71 0.14 -23.40 11.51
N GLY A 72 -0.88 -23.70 12.28
CA GLY A 72 -2.27 -23.37 11.96
C GLY A 72 -2.55 -21.86 11.78
N VAL A 73 -1.70 -20.98 12.36
CA VAL A 73 -1.81 -19.53 12.12
C VAL A 73 -1.35 -19.19 10.71
N ILE A 74 -0.23 -19.78 10.28
CA ILE A 74 0.30 -19.61 8.93
C ILE A 74 -0.67 -20.12 7.87
N ASP A 75 -1.23 -21.30 8.08
CA ASP A 75 -2.16 -21.93 7.14
C ASP A 75 -3.44 -21.07 6.97
N LYS A 76 -3.92 -20.51 8.06
CA LYS A 76 -5.06 -19.57 8.03
C LYS A 76 -4.68 -18.25 7.38
N LEU A 77 -3.45 -17.75 7.59
CA LEU A 77 -2.95 -16.55 6.94
C LEU A 77 -2.88 -16.75 5.42
N ARG A 78 -2.28 -17.87 4.96
CA ARG A 78 -2.18 -18.24 3.54
C ARG A 78 -3.55 -18.39 2.87
N SER A 79 -4.53 -18.93 3.60
CA SER A 79 -5.89 -19.07 3.09
C SER A 79 -6.67 -17.75 3.01
N GLY A 80 -6.08 -16.62 3.42
CA GLY A 80 -6.71 -15.31 3.41
C GLY A 80 -7.91 -15.15 4.36
N LYS A 81 -8.17 -16.14 5.22
CA LYS A 81 -9.34 -16.18 6.12
C LYS A 81 -9.35 -15.11 7.21
N TYR A 82 -8.21 -14.46 7.42
CA TYR A 82 -8.07 -13.45 8.48
C TYR A 82 -8.28 -12.02 8.03
N LEU A 83 -8.49 -11.75 6.74
CA LEU A 83 -8.64 -10.41 6.25
C LEU A 83 -10.00 -9.84 6.60
N SER A 84 -10.05 -9.04 7.65
CA SER A 84 -11.23 -8.22 7.98
C SER A 84 -11.21 -6.87 7.26
N ARG A 85 -10.05 -6.37 6.86
CA ARG A 85 -9.88 -5.13 6.09
C ARG A 85 -8.67 -5.24 5.17
N PRO A 86 -8.83 -5.00 3.86
CA PRO A 86 -7.68 -4.76 3.00
C PRO A 86 -7.14 -3.38 3.37
N ALA A 87 -5.90 -3.32 3.74
CA ALA A 87 -5.27 -2.05 3.99
C ALA A 87 -3.84 -2.03 3.49
N SER A 88 -3.62 -1.01 2.76
CA SER A 88 -2.42 -0.33 2.41
C SER A 88 -1.62 -0.73 1.20
N ILE A 89 -1.27 0.31 0.55
CA ILE A 89 -0.62 0.31 -0.75
C ILE A 89 0.71 1.01 -0.59
N CYS A 90 1.78 0.22 -0.62
CA CYS A 90 3.14 0.75 -0.72
C CYS A 90 3.68 0.69 -2.15
N TYR A 91 2.80 0.67 -3.17
CA TYR A 91 3.29 0.52 -4.52
C TYR A 91 3.58 1.84 -5.23
N ALA A 92 4.46 1.77 -6.24
CA ALA A 92 4.83 2.84 -7.15
C ALA A 92 5.59 4.04 -6.56
N SER A 93 6.02 4.00 -5.31
CA SER A 93 6.83 5.07 -4.72
C SER A 93 8.31 4.72 -4.78
N ARG A 94 9.17 5.74 -4.96
CA ARG A 94 10.62 5.59 -4.75
C ARG A 94 10.87 4.92 -3.40
N SER A 95 11.91 4.08 -3.28
CA SER A 95 12.19 3.26 -2.09
C SER A 95 12.07 4.00 -0.76
N LYS A 96 12.61 5.22 -0.66
CA LYS A 96 12.48 6.07 0.54
C LYS A 96 11.03 6.43 0.93
N ARG A 97 10.15 6.57 -0.05
CA ARG A 97 8.74 6.86 0.22
C ARG A 97 7.98 5.59 0.61
N ALA A 98 8.33 4.47 -0.02
CA ALA A 98 7.79 3.16 0.32
C ALA A 98 8.15 2.76 1.76
N GLU A 99 9.40 3.01 2.19
CA GLU A 99 9.86 2.83 3.56
C GLU A 99 8.99 3.57 4.57
N LYS A 100 8.86 4.89 4.40
CA LYS A 100 8.04 5.72 5.30
C LYS A 100 6.57 5.29 5.33
N CYS A 101 6.03 4.90 4.17
CA CYS A 101 4.66 4.40 4.08
C CYS A 101 4.51 3.07 4.82
N CYS A 102 5.44 2.13 4.64
CA CYS A 102 5.43 0.85 5.31
C CYS A 102 5.55 1.02 6.83
N PHE A 103 6.50 1.83 7.28
CA PHE A 103 6.70 2.11 8.69
C PHE A 103 5.45 2.67 9.36
N ARG A 104 4.92 3.76 8.81
CA ARG A 104 3.71 4.39 9.35
C ARG A 104 2.52 3.45 9.36
N PHE A 105 2.33 2.70 8.27
CA PHE A 105 1.23 1.77 8.15
C PHE A 105 1.26 0.67 9.22
N ILE A 106 2.40 0.06 9.46
CA ILE A 106 2.51 -0.97 10.50
C ILE A 106 2.25 -0.38 11.89
N LEU A 107 2.78 0.82 12.19
CA LEU A 107 2.51 1.48 13.47
C LEU A 107 1.03 1.85 13.64
N GLU A 108 0.37 2.37 12.60
CA GLU A 108 -1.06 2.67 12.63
C GLU A 108 -1.89 1.39 12.82
N ALA A 109 -1.57 0.33 12.08
CA ALA A 109 -2.23 -0.96 12.23
C ALA A 109 -2.12 -1.52 13.65
N GLN A 110 -0.98 -1.36 14.29
CA GLN A 110 -0.79 -1.75 15.68
C GLN A 110 -1.61 -0.91 16.65
N LYS A 111 -1.61 0.41 16.47
CA LYS A 111 -2.42 1.34 17.30
C LYS A 111 -3.91 1.02 17.21
N GLU A 112 -4.38 0.68 16.00
CA GLU A 112 -5.77 0.25 15.77
C GLU A 112 -6.06 -1.19 16.24
N GLY A 113 -5.06 -1.92 16.73
CA GLY A 113 -5.20 -3.29 17.19
C GLY A 113 -5.46 -4.30 16.07
N LEU A 114 -5.12 -3.95 14.83
CA LEU A 114 -5.26 -4.85 13.69
C LEU A 114 -4.29 -6.03 13.83
N ARG A 115 -4.78 -7.22 13.55
CA ARG A 115 -3.98 -8.44 13.66
C ARG A 115 -3.46 -8.97 12.34
N ASN A 116 -4.16 -8.67 11.28
CA ASN A 116 -3.82 -9.14 9.96
C ASN A 116 -4.06 -8.00 8.98
N VAL A 117 -3.06 -7.73 8.17
CA VAL A 117 -3.09 -6.67 7.18
C VAL A 117 -2.61 -7.19 5.83
N LEU A 118 -3.01 -6.53 4.77
CA LEU A 118 -2.57 -6.78 3.40
C LEU A 118 -1.68 -5.63 2.94
N ILE A 119 -0.47 -5.93 2.52
CA ILE A 119 0.44 -4.95 1.91
C ILE A 119 0.56 -5.25 0.43
N ILE A 120 0.25 -4.27 -0.41
CA ILE A 120 0.39 -4.35 -1.86
C ILE A 120 1.65 -3.60 -2.26
N HIS A 121 2.70 -4.32 -2.66
CA HIS A 121 3.99 -3.77 -3.05
C HIS A 121 4.20 -3.73 -4.57
N GLY A 122 3.32 -4.38 -5.32
CA GLY A 122 3.38 -4.52 -6.76
C GLY A 122 4.18 -5.73 -7.22
N LYS A 123 3.88 -6.20 -8.43
CA LYS A 123 4.54 -7.33 -9.08
C LYS A 123 5.47 -6.83 -10.18
N GLY A 124 6.77 -7.08 -10.03
CA GLY A 124 7.76 -6.82 -11.08
C GLY A 124 7.66 -7.84 -12.21
N ARG A 125 8.01 -7.42 -13.43
CA ARG A 125 8.17 -8.33 -14.58
C ARG A 125 9.60 -8.86 -14.70
N GLU A 126 10.56 -8.11 -14.18
CA GLU A 126 11.98 -8.39 -14.20
C GLU A 126 12.57 -8.34 -12.80
N ALA A 127 13.65 -9.10 -12.56
CA ALA A 127 14.32 -9.14 -11.26
C ALA A 127 14.77 -7.75 -10.78
N LYS A 128 15.29 -6.92 -11.68
CA LYS A 128 15.76 -5.56 -11.38
C LYS A 128 14.67 -4.49 -11.54
N SER A 129 13.41 -4.86 -11.75
CA SER A 129 12.32 -3.91 -11.85
C SER A 129 12.10 -3.20 -10.51
N HIS A 130 11.68 -1.94 -10.57
CA HIS A 130 11.40 -1.14 -9.36
C HIS A 130 10.42 -1.85 -8.41
N ALA A 131 9.38 -2.49 -8.94
CA ALA A 131 8.41 -3.22 -8.13
C ALA A 131 9.03 -4.41 -7.39
N ASN A 132 9.98 -5.14 -8.00
CA ASN A 132 10.67 -6.23 -7.33
C ASN A 132 11.67 -5.73 -6.28
N ILE A 133 12.31 -4.59 -6.53
CA ILE A 133 13.15 -3.91 -5.54
C ILE A 133 12.32 -3.52 -4.31
N VAL A 134 11.15 -2.90 -4.51
CA VAL A 134 10.24 -2.55 -3.40
C VAL A 134 9.75 -3.80 -2.67
N ARG A 135 9.40 -4.87 -3.40
CA ARG A 135 9.02 -6.16 -2.83
C ARG A 135 10.11 -6.73 -1.92
N SER A 136 11.37 -6.69 -2.37
CA SER A 136 12.52 -7.19 -1.61
C SER A 136 12.77 -6.34 -0.34
N TYR A 137 12.62 -5.00 -0.45
CA TYR A 137 12.68 -4.12 0.71
C TYR A 137 11.53 -4.40 1.69
N VAL A 138 10.31 -4.56 1.21
CA VAL A 138 9.16 -4.87 2.09
C VAL A 138 9.38 -6.16 2.85
N ALA A 139 9.88 -7.21 2.20
CA ALA A 139 10.23 -8.46 2.87
C ALA A 139 11.24 -8.24 4.01
N ARG A 140 12.31 -7.48 3.75
CA ARG A 140 13.32 -7.14 4.75
C ARG A 140 12.74 -6.31 5.88
N TRP A 141 12.08 -5.20 5.58
CA TRP A 141 11.51 -4.31 6.60
C TRP A 141 10.52 -5.03 7.52
N LEU A 142 9.69 -5.91 6.97
CA LEU A 142 8.75 -6.67 7.77
C LEU A 142 9.44 -7.60 8.78
N THR A 143 10.66 -8.06 8.51
CA THR A 143 11.44 -8.85 9.49
C THR A 143 12.04 -7.98 10.59
N GLU A 144 12.30 -6.69 10.30
CA GLU A 144 12.86 -5.74 11.27
C GLU A 144 11.84 -5.32 12.34
N PHE A 145 10.53 -5.41 12.07
CA PHE A 145 9.50 -5.14 13.07
C PHE A 145 9.34 -6.30 14.05
N GLU A 146 9.53 -6.05 15.35
CA GLU A 146 9.32 -7.07 16.39
C GLU A 146 7.88 -7.59 16.46
N ASP A 147 6.92 -6.74 16.14
CA ASP A 147 5.50 -7.06 16.20
C ASP A 147 4.97 -7.80 14.97
N VAL A 148 5.76 -7.90 13.91
CA VAL A 148 5.45 -8.77 12.77
C VAL A 148 5.77 -10.21 13.16
N GLN A 149 4.75 -11.05 13.21
CA GLN A 149 4.85 -12.46 13.58
C GLN A 149 5.11 -13.36 12.38
N ALA A 150 4.48 -13.04 11.25
CA ALA A 150 4.61 -13.76 10.02
C ALA A 150 4.14 -12.92 8.84
N TYR A 151 4.63 -13.22 7.65
CA TYR A 151 4.03 -12.79 6.41
C TYR A 151 4.10 -13.89 5.35
N CYS A 152 3.20 -13.83 4.39
CA CYS A 152 3.21 -14.72 3.23
C CYS A 152 2.62 -14.02 2.01
N SER A 153 2.96 -14.52 0.81
CA SER A 153 2.35 -14.03 -0.44
C SER A 153 0.83 -14.15 -0.40
N ALA A 154 0.15 -13.15 -0.93
CA ALA A 154 -1.30 -13.11 -0.97
C ALA A 154 -1.88 -14.08 -2.02
N LEU A 155 -3.16 -14.39 -1.89
CA LEU A 155 -3.91 -15.15 -2.89
C LEU A 155 -4.03 -14.35 -4.20
N PRO A 156 -4.19 -15.01 -5.36
CA PRO A 156 -4.27 -14.34 -6.67
C PRO A 156 -5.30 -13.20 -6.71
N HIS A 157 -6.46 -13.37 -6.13
CA HIS A 157 -7.52 -12.37 -6.08
C HIS A 157 -7.24 -11.19 -5.12
N HIS A 158 -6.22 -11.31 -4.26
CA HIS A 158 -5.75 -10.23 -3.38
C HIS A 158 -4.40 -9.64 -3.84
N GLY A 159 -4.01 -9.90 -5.09
CA GLY A 159 -2.80 -9.36 -5.70
C GLY A 159 -1.66 -10.36 -5.90
N GLY A 160 -1.80 -11.60 -5.45
CA GLY A 160 -0.85 -12.69 -5.66
C GLY A 160 0.57 -12.32 -5.26
N GLY A 161 1.54 -12.58 -6.13
CA GLY A 161 2.96 -12.23 -5.92
C GLY A 161 3.25 -10.73 -5.86
N GLY A 162 2.25 -9.85 -6.06
CA GLY A 162 2.36 -8.41 -5.90
C GLY A 162 1.88 -7.90 -4.54
N ALA A 163 1.45 -8.80 -3.66
CA ALA A 163 0.96 -8.46 -2.34
C ALA A 163 1.33 -9.53 -1.31
N CYS A 164 1.33 -9.16 -0.04
CA CYS A 164 1.57 -10.08 1.06
C CYS A 164 0.60 -9.84 2.21
N TYR A 165 0.20 -10.93 2.84
CA TYR A 165 -0.50 -10.92 4.12
C TYR A 165 0.51 -10.81 5.24
N VAL A 166 0.24 -9.98 6.23
CA VAL A 166 1.11 -9.79 7.39
C VAL A 166 0.30 -10.03 8.65
N ALA A 167 0.81 -10.88 9.53
CA ALA A 167 0.25 -11.15 10.84
C ALA A 167 1.00 -10.35 11.90
N LEU A 168 0.28 -9.54 12.67
CA LEU A 168 0.82 -8.72 13.74
C LEU A 168 0.56 -9.35 15.12
N ARG A 169 1.44 -9.04 16.07
CA ARG A 169 1.30 -9.43 17.47
C ARG A 169 0.07 -8.77 18.08
N LYS A 170 -0.62 -9.47 18.96
CA LYS A 170 -1.70 -8.87 19.74
C LYS A 170 -1.14 -7.78 20.65
N THR A 171 -1.81 -6.63 20.67
CA THR A 171 -1.57 -5.61 21.67
C THR A 171 -1.86 -6.15 23.07
N VAL A 172 -1.27 -5.55 24.10
CA VAL A 172 -1.51 -5.94 25.50
C VAL A 172 -3.01 -5.87 25.83
N GLN A 173 -3.67 -4.81 25.38
CA GLN A 173 -5.11 -4.62 25.54
C GLN A 173 -5.92 -5.77 24.90
N ALA A 174 -5.61 -6.12 23.65
CA ALA A 174 -6.28 -7.21 22.95
C ALA A 174 -6.04 -8.59 23.59
N LYS A 175 -4.91 -8.78 24.29
CA LYS A 175 -4.65 -9.98 25.10
C LYS A 175 -5.55 -10.02 26.31
N GLN A 176 -5.69 -8.91 27.02
CA GLN A 176 -6.50 -8.78 28.21
C GLN A 176 -7.97 -8.96 27.90
N ASP A 177 -8.51 -8.30 26.86
CA ASP A 177 -9.90 -8.45 26.44
C ASP A 177 -10.23 -9.90 26.03
N ASN A 178 -9.27 -10.58 25.41
CA ASN A 178 -9.45 -11.98 25.03
C ASN A 178 -9.46 -12.90 26.26
N TRP A 179 -8.59 -12.64 27.24
CA TRP A 179 -8.54 -13.38 28.50
C TRP A 179 -9.86 -13.22 29.26
N GLU A 180 -10.38 -12.01 29.40
CA GLU A 180 -11.64 -11.73 30.08
C GLU A 180 -12.83 -12.42 29.40
N ARG A 181 -12.86 -12.42 28.03
CA ARG A 181 -13.90 -13.16 27.29
C ARG A 181 -13.87 -14.66 27.54
N HIS A 182 -12.69 -15.23 27.65
CA HIS A 182 -12.55 -16.66 27.93
C HIS A 182 -12.87 -16.98 29.41
N ALA A 183 -12.45 -16.14 30.35
CA ALA A 183 -12.77 -16.30 31.76
C ALA A 183 -14.28 -16.26 32.04
N LYS A 184 -15.02 -15.39 31.34
CA LYS A 184 -16.50 -15.33 31.40
C LYS A 184 -17.20 -16.56 30.81
N ARG A 185 -16.55 -17.29 29.92
CA ARG A 185 -17.13 -18.47 29.24
C ARG A 185 -16.88 -19.75 30.02
N SER A 186 -15.99 -19.76 31.00
CA SER A 186 -15.63 -20.90 31.85
C SER A 186 -16.35 -20.87 33.20
N ARG A 187 -17.23 -19.90 33.42
CA ARG A 187 -18.21 -19.85 34.52
C ARG A 187 -19.60 -20.20 34.00
#